data_ff2f1599a6b70cc2ba11b6d95321e583
#
_entry.id   ff2f1599a6b70cc2ba11b6d95321e583
#
_cell.length_a   1.000
_cell.length_b   1.000
_cell.length_c   1.000
_cell.angle_alpha   90.00
_cell.angle_beta   90.00
_cell.angle_gamma   90.00
#
_symmetry.space_group_name_H-M   'P 1'
#
loop_
_entity.id
_entity.type
_entity.pdbx_description
1 polymer ?
#
loop_
_entity_poly.entity_id
_entity_poly.type
_entity_poly.pdbx_seq_one_letter_code
_entity_poly.pdbx_strand_id
1 'polypeptide(L)'
;MITDPLLSVRNLSITFGSRSVIHDLSFTANEGEAVAIIGPNGAGKTVLLRALLRLIPYQGEIQWSHRARLGYVPQKIVVDRQLPLSSRDFLIAKLRFLKLPDKELEQVTTELGLTSQLLNANIGTLSGGQFQKVLIAFALLGHPNVLLFDEPTASLDELTEERIYELLHSLQTNRAMTILLVSHDLSVVSRNADLVLCLSKGKPCMGPPKQILTPEMLQELYSAPPQYYRHIAEHEAANPSADIPRERGRC
;
A
#
# COMPACT_ATOMS: atom_id res chain seq x y z
N MET A 1 15.72 -16.42 -16.64
CA MET A 1 15.52 -17.12 -15.35
C MET A 1 14.15 -16.71 -14.86
N ILE A 2 13.22 -17.66 -14.69
CA ILE A 2 11.91 -17.40 -14.08
C ILE A 2 12.19 -17.26 -12.58
N THR A 3 12.23 -16.05 -12.08
CA THR A 3 12.35 -15.81 -10.63
C THR A 3 11.00 -16.16 -9.99
N ASP A 4 11.02 -16.99 -8.95
CA ASP A 4 9.82 -17.26 -8.18
C ASP A 4 9.21 -15.97 -7.65
N PRO A 5 7.89 -15.80 -7.73
CA PRO A 5 7.22 -14.59 -7.25
C PRO A 5 7.45 -14.40 -5.75
N LEU A 6 7.48 -13.14 -5.31
CA LEU A 6 7.60 -12.82 -3.88
C LEU A 6 6.33 -13.20 -3.12
N LEU A 7 5.17 -13.04 -3.78
CA LEU A 7 3.85 -13.48 -3.31
C LEU A 7 3.15 -14.31 -4.39
N SER A 8 2.62 -15.47 -4.01
CA SER A 8 1.69 -16.26 -4.82
C SER A 8 0.41 -16.50 -4.03
N VAL A 9 -0.72 -16.15 -4.61
CA VAL A 9 -2.06 -16.39 -4.07
C VAL A 9 -2.82 -17.27 -5.06
N ARG A 10 -3.43 -18.36 -4.57
CA ARG A 10 -4.17 -19.33 -5.39
C ARG A 10 -5.52 -19.66 -4.77
N ASN A 11 -6.58 -19.51 -5.56
CA ASN A 11 -7.96 -19.87 -5.22
C ASN A 11 -8.39 -19.33 -3.83
N LEU A 12 -7.92 -18.11 -3.48
CA LEU A 12 -8.21 -17.49 -2.19
C LEU A 12 -9.69 -17.14 -2.08
N SER A 13 -10.33 -17.69 -1.06
CA SER A 13 -11.72 -17.38 -0.73
C SER A 13 -11.85 -17.02 0.75
N ILE A 14 -12.63 -15.96 1.03
CA ILE A 14 -12.83 -15.44 2.39
C ILE A 14 -14.31 -15.23 2.62
N THR A 15 -14.83 -15.86 3.68
CA THR A 15 -16.25 -15.83 4.04
C THR A 15 -16.42 -15.49 5.51
N PHE A 16 -17.35 -14.60 5.84
CA PHE A 16 -17.77 -14.29 7.20
C PHE A 16 -19.23 -14.71 7.40
N GLY A 17 -19.45 -15.78 8.16
CA GLY A 17 -20.77 -16.42 8.28
C GLY A 17 -21.26 -16.90 6.91
N SER A 18 -22.42 -16.41 6.46
CA SER A 18 -22.98 -16.73 5.14
C SER A 18 -22.51 -15.77 4.02
N ARG A 19 -21.75 -14.71 4.34
CA ARG A 19 -21.34 -13.70 3.36
C ARG A 19 -19.97 -14.02 2.82
N SER A 20 -19.90 -14.37 1.52
CA SER A 20 -18.64 -14.42 0.78
C SER A 20 -18.17 -12.99 0.46
N VAL A 21 -16.91 -12.68 0.79
CA VAL A 21 -16.29 -11.37 0.56
C VAL A 21 -15.28 -11.44 -0.57
N ILE A 22 -14.47 -12.49 -0.61
CA ILE A 22 -13.54 -12.77 -1.72
C ILE A 22 -13.83 -14.20 -2.16
N HIS A 23 -13.86 -14.40 -3.49
CA HIS A 23 -14.14 -15.70 -4.08
C HIS A 23 -13.11 -16.00 -5.16
N ASP A 24 -12.43 -17.12 -5.02
CA ASP A 24 -11.53 -17.72 -6.02
C ASP A 24 -10.49 -16.73 -6.61
N LEU A 25 -9.89 -15.90 -5.75
CA LEU A 25 -8.87 -14.93 -6.15
C LEU A 25 -7.51 -15.61 -6.31
N SER A 26 -6.89 -15.43 -7.49
CA SER A 26 -5.53 -15.87 -7.75
C SER A 26 -4.73 -14.75 -8.39
N PHE A 27 -3.53 -14.47 -7.85
CA PHE A 27 -2.61 -13.48 -8.38
C PHE A 27 -1.19 -13.70 -7.85
N THR A 28 -0.22 -13.01 -8.45
CA THR A 28 1.17 -13.01 -8.02
C THR A 28 1.69 -11.58 -7.92
N ALA A 29 2.70 -11.36 -7.08
CA ALA A 29 3.48 -10.13 -7.07
C ALA A 29 4.97 -10.47 -7.03
N ASN A 30 5.76 -9.79 -7.85
CA ASN A 30 7.20 -9.98 -7.92
C ASN A 30 7.94 -8.99 -7.00
N GLU A 31 9.22 -9.23 -6.79
CA GLU A 31 10.07 -8.34 -6.00
C GLU A 31 10.20 -6.97 -6.69
N GLY A 32 10.01 -5.89 -5.91
CA GLY A 32 10.09 -4.51 -6.40
C GLY A 32 8.84 -4.01 -7.15
N GLU A 33 7.79 -4.82 -7.30
CA GLU A 33 6.54 -4.39 -7.93
C GLU A 33 5.65 -3.59 -6.97
N ALA A 34 5.03 -2.53 -7.50
CA ALA A 34 3.92 -1.83 -6.85
C ALA A 34 2.58 -2.36 -7.39
N VAL A 35 1.82 -3.06 -6.56
CA VAL A 35 0.50 -3.58 -6.89
C VAL A 35 -0.57 -2.75 -6.21
N ALA A 36 -1.37 -2.02 -6.98
CA ALA A 36 -2.52 -1.29 -6.45
C ALA A 36 -3.75 -2.19 -6.40
N ILE A 37 -4.43 -2.21 -5.26
CA ILE A 37 -5.67 -2.95 -5.03
C ILE A 37 -6.81 -1.95 -5.05
N ILE A 38 -7.67 -2.04 -6.07
CA ILE A 38 -8.81 -1.14 -6.26
C ILE A 38 -10.14 -1.89 -6.18
N GLY A 39 -11.21 -1.14 -6.02
CA GLY A 39 -12.57 -1.69 -5.97
C GLY A 39 -13.50 -0.87 -5.09
N PRO A 40 -14.82 -1.06 -5.21
CA PRO A 40 -15.80 -0.32 -4.44
C PRO A 40 -15.68 -0.56 -2.93
N ASN A 41 -16.33 0.30 -2.14
CA ASN A 41 -16.41 0.10 -0.71
C ASN A 41 -17.09 -1.24 -0.39
N GLY A 42 -16.47 -2.00 0.53
CA GLY A 42 -16.95 -3.33 0.89
C GLY A 42 -16.57 -4.46 -0.07
N ALA A 43 -15.75 -4.20 -1.10
CA ALA A 43 -15.21 -5.24 -2.01
C ALA A 43 -14.20 -6.19 -1.37
N GLY A 44 -13.73 -5.89 -0.14
CA GLY A 44 -12.82 -6.77 0.58
C GLY A 44 -11.35 -6.37 0.53
N LYS A 45 -11.02 -5.14 0.11
CA LYS A 45 -9.61 -4.66 0.00
C LYS A 45 -8.82 -4.84 1.30
N THR A 46 -9.30 -4.26 2.40
CA THR A 46 -8.71 -4.45 3.75
C THR A 46 -8.74 -5.92 4.20
N VAL A 47 -9.80 -6.65 3.83
CA VAL A 47 -9.94 -8.08 4.15
C VAL A 47 -8.85 -8.89 3.45
N LEU A 48 -8.54 -8.58 2.18
CA LEU A 48 -7.44 -9.18 1.45
C LEU A 48 -6.11 -8.94 2.17
N LEU A 49 -5.78 -7.68 2.51
CA LEU A 49 -4.53 -7.38 3.23
C LEU A 49 -4.42 -8.14 4.56
N ARG A 50 -5.52 -8.23 5.31
CA ARG A 50 -5.53 -9.01 6.57
C ARG A 50 -5.33 -10.51 6.35
N ALA A 51 -5.85 -11.07 5.25
CA ALA A 51 -5.62 -12.47 4.90
C ALA A 51 -4.16 -12.70 4.48
N LEU A 52 -3.57 -11.79 3.67
CA LEU A 52 -2.16 -11.84 3.30
C LEU A 52 -1.22 -11.79 4.51
N LEU A 53 -1.62 -11.07 5.56
CA LEU A 53 -0.92 -11.02 6.86
C LEU A 53 -1.27 -12.21 7.78
N ARG A 54 -2.14 -13.13 7.34
CA ARG A 54 -2.63 -14.27 8.13
C ARG A 54 -3.33 -13.87 9.44
N LEU A 55 -3.96 -12.69 9.45
CA LEU A 55 -4.69 -12.16 10.62
C LEU A 55 -6.14 -12.64 10.68
N ILE A 56 -6.64 -13.25 9.61
CA ILE A 56 -8.00 -13.80 9.51
C ILE A 56 -7.97 -15.16 8.80
N PRO A 57 -8.94 -16.04 9.07
CA PRO A 57 -9.03 -17.31 8.37
C PRO A 57 -9.42 -17.12 6.89
N TYR A 58 -8.92 -18.00 6.04
CA TYR A 58 -9.19 -18.05 4.60
C TYR A 58 -9.14 -19.48 4.08
N GLN A 59 -9.66 -19.70 2.87
CA GLN A 59 -9.52 -20.91 2.09
C GLN A 59 -8.62 -20.63 0.88
N GLY A 60 -7.98 -21.64 0.33
CA GLY A 60 -6.99 -21.49 -0.73
C GLY A 60 -5.57 -21.38 -0.20
N GLU A 61 -4.67 -20.82 -1.00
CA GLU A 61 -3.25 -20.80 -0.68
C GLU A 61 -2.69 -19.36 -0.76
N ILE A 62 -1.97 -18.96 0.27
CA ILE A 62 -1.16 -17.72 0.31
C ILE A 62 0.27 -18.14 0.62
N GLN A 63 1.16 -17.95 -0.35
CA GLN A 63 2.57 -18.31 -0.24
C GLN A 63 3.44 -17.06 -0.41
N TRP A 64 4.05 -16.62 0.68
CA TRP A 64 5.14 -15.67 0.65
C TRP A 64 6.47 -16.39 0.45
N SER A 65 7.35 -15.82 -0.35
CA SER A 65 8.73 -16.27 -0.42
C SER A 65 9.37 -16.21 0.98
N HIS A 66 10.27 -17.14 1.27
CA HIS A 66 11.03 -17.15 2.54
C HIS A 66 11.83 -15.85 2.77
N ARG A 67 12.09 -15.08 1.73
CA ARG A 67 12.77 -13.77 1.77
C ARG A 67 11.83 -12.62 2.15
N ALA A 68 10.51 -12.81 2.13
CA ALA A 68 9.55 -11.77 2.38
C ALA A 68 9.57 -11.34 3.86
N ARG A 69 9.80 -10.06 4.11
CA ARG A 69 9.66 -9.40 5.41
C ARG A 69 8.60 -8.31 5.27
N LEU A 70 7.51 -8.49 5.98
CA LEU A 70 6.31 -7.68 5.79
C LEU A 70 6.30 -6.48 6.74
N GLY A 71 6.05 -5.28 6.20
CA GLY A 71 5.61 -4.10 6.91
C GLY A 71 4.13 -3.85 6.62
N TYR A 72 3.38 -3.34 7.58
CA TYR A 72 1.97 -3.03 7.40
C TYR A 72 1.62 -1.66 7.95
N VAL A 73 0.95 -0.87 7.16
CA VAL A 73 0.39 0.43 7.53
C VAL A 73 -1.12 0.35 7.39
N PRO A 74 -1.87 0.30 8.50
CA PRO A 74 -3.32 0.19 8.49
C PRO A 74 -3.98 1.51 8.13
N GLN A 75 -5.20 1.45 7.61
CA GLN A 75 -6.03 2.60 7.23
C GLN A 75 -6.25 3.56 8.40
N LYS A 76 -6.51 3.01 9.58
CA LYS A 76 -6.81 3.81 10.78
C LYS A 76 -6.34 3.10 12.04
N ILE A 77 -5.63 3.85 12.86
CA ILE A 77 -5.37 3.51 14.25
C ILE A 77 -6.04 4.58 15.11
N VAL A 78 -6.91 4.16 16.00
CA VAL A 78 -7.49 5.07 17.00
C VAL A 78 -6.52 5.16 18.15
N VAL A 79 -5.94 6.34 18.34
CA VAL A 79 -5.04 6.64 19.45
C VAL A 79 -5.83 7.48 20.47
N ASP A 80 -5.82 7.06 21.72
CA ASP A 80 -6.37 7.89 22.80
C ASP A 80 -5.48 9.13 22.97
N ARG A 81 -6.08 10.31 22.83
CA ARG A 81 -5.37 11.60 22.97
C ARG A 81 -4.79 11.83 24.36
N GLN A 82 -5.32 11.14 25.38
CA GLN A 82 -4.86 11.23 26.76
C GLN A 82 -3.68 10.30 27.05
N LEU A 83 -3.35 9.36 26.14
CA LEU A 83 -2.25 8.45 26.32
C LEU A 83 -0.92 9.23 26.32
N PRO A 84 -0.15 9.23 27.44
CA PRO A 84 1.13 9.94 27.51
C PRO A 84 2.23 9.15 26.77
N LEU A 85 2.09 9.04 25.44
CA LEU A 85 2.98 8.28 24.58
C LEU A 85 3.54 9.21 23.50
N SER A 86 4.84 9.43 23.48
CA SER A 86 5.47 10.15 22.40
C SER A 86 5.61 9.30 21.14
N SER A 87 5.77 9.94 19.97
CA SER A 87 6.08 9.24 18.72
C SER A 87 7.35 8.40 18.84
N ARG A 88 8.34 8.91 19.55
CA ARG A 88 9.61 8.19 19.83
C ARG A 88 9.35 6.94 20.65
N ASP A 89 8.59 7.02 21.73
CA ASP A 89 8.30 5.86 22.59
C ASP A 89 7.52 4.79 21.84
N PHE A 90 6.58 5.20 20.97
CA PHE A 90 5.85 4.30 20.09
C PHE A 90 6.77 3.52 19.15
N LEU A 91 7.74 4.21 18.53
CA LEU A 91 8.73 3.57 17.65
C LEU A 91 9.71 2.69 18.44
N ILE A 92 10.17 3.14 19.62
CA ILE A 92 11.05 2.37 20.51
C ILE A 92 10.35 1.09 20.97
N ALA A 93 9.05 1.10 21.23
CA ALA A 93 8.32 -0.10 21.63
C ALA A 93 8.48 -1.23 20.59
N LYS A 94 8.34 -0.92 19.29
CA LYS A 94 8.58 -1.89 18.21
C LYS A 94 10.06 -2.30 18.11
N LEU A 95 10.95 -1.33 18.21
CA LEU A 95 12.40 -1.59 18.16
C LEU A 95 12.81 -2.60 19.25
N ARG A 96 12.33 -2.41 20.47
CA ARG A 96 12.57 -3.33 21.60
C ARG A 96 11.92 -4.69 21.40
N PHE A 97 10.68 -4.72 20.90
CA PHE A 97 9.98 -5.96 20.59
C PHE A 97 10.74 -6.81 19.56
N LEU A 98 11.31 -6.18 18.54
CA LEU A 98 12.10 -6.83 17.50
C LEU A 98 13.57 -7.05 17.90
N LYS A 99 13.99 -6.58 19.09
CA LYS A 99 15.39 -6.61 19.59
C LYS A 99 16.39 -5.97 18.62
N LEU A 100 15.97 -4.86 18.00
CA LEU A 100 16.79 -4.10 17.06
C LEU A 100 17.68 -3.08 17.79
N PRO A 101 18.85 -2.73 17.23
CA PRO A 101 19.71 -1.70 17.79
C PRO A 101 19.11 -0.30 17.62
N ASP A 102 19.42 0.62 18.53
CA ASP A 102 18.90 2.00 18.53
C ASP A 102 19.25 2.75 17.23
N LYS A 103 20.34 2.39 16.56
CA LYS A 103 20.76 2.95 15.28
C LYS A 103 19.68 2.81 14.19
N GLU A 104 18.87 1.77 14.23
CA GLU A 104 17.79 1.59 13.25
C GLU A 104 16.70 2.65 13.36
N LEU A 105 16.40 3.09 14.58
CA LEU A 105 15.46 4.19 14.78
C LEU A 105 16.00 5.46 14.13
N GLU A 106 17.29 5.78 14.32
CA GLU A 106 17.91 6.96 13.73
C GLU A 106 17.92 6.88 12.19
N GLN A 107 18.22 5.72 11.62
CA GLN A 107 18.21 5.51 10.18
C GLN A 107 16.81 5.75 9.58
N VAL A 108 15.78 5.10 10.13
CA VAL A 108 14.41 5.21 9.62
C VAL A 108 13.87 6.62 9.82
N THR A 109 14.11 7.26 10.97
CA THR A 109 13.61 8.62 11.23
C THR A 109 14.30 9.67 10.37
N THR A 110 15.59 9.51 10.10
CA THR A 110 16.35 10.40 9.19
C THR A 110 15.84 10.25 7.75
N GLU A 111 15.69 9.03 7.26
CA GLU A 111 15.19 8.76 5.91
C GLU A 111 13.80 9.35 5.65
N LEU A 112 12.92 9.28 6.64
CA LEU A 112 11.57 9.83 6.54
C LEU A 112 11.47 11.32 6.89
N GLY A 113 12.58 11.95 7.24
CA GLY A 113 12.62 13.35 7.66
C GLY A 113 11.80 13.64 8.92
N LEU A 114 11.76 12.71 9.88
CA LEU A 114 11.07 12.91 11.14
C LEU A 114 11.90 13.81 12.05
N THR A 115 11.42 15.01 12.30
CA THR A 115 12.12 15.99 13.15
C THR A 115 12.10 15.58 14.62
N SER A 116 13.07 16.08 15.40
CA SER A 116 13.08 15.87 16.85
C SER A 116 11.81 16.38 17.54
N GLN A 117 11.23 17.46 17.03
CA GLN A 117 9.96 17.99 17.52
C GLN A 117 8.81 16.97 17.32
N LEU A 118 8.72 16.37 16.14
CA LEU A 118 7.72 15.33 15.84
C LEU A 118 7.92 14.08 16.68
N LEU A 119 9.17 13.66 16.87
CA LEU A 119 9.49 12.48 17.68
C LEU A 119 9.13 12.67 19.16
N ASN A 120 9.29 13.86 19.70
CA ASN A 120 8.97 14.17 21.09
C ASN A 120 7.50 14.59 21.31
N ALA A 121 6.73 14.78 20.22
CA ALA A 121 5.31 15.10 20.33
C ALA A 121 4.49 13.90 20.79
N ASN A 122 3.43 14.15 21.57
CA ASN A 122 2.46 13.12 21.94
C ASN A 122 1.74 12.63 20.68
N ILE A 123 1.69 11.30 20.50
CA ILE A 123 1.13 10.65 19.31
C ILE A 123 -0.36 11.02 19.08
N GLY A 124 -1.12 11.25 20.15
CA GLY A 124 -2.52 11.67 20.07
C GLY A 124 -2.75 13.12 19.64
N THR A 125 -1.68 13.96 19.58
CA THR A 125 -1.75 15.36 19.18
C THR A 125 -1.26 15.63 17.76
N LEU A 126 -0.75 14.60 17.07
CA LEU A 126 -0.24 14.72 15.72
C LEU A 126 -1.34 15.03 14.70
N SER A 127 -0.99 15.80 13.66
CA SER A 127 -1.84 15.87 12.47
C SER A 127 -1.92 14.52 11.77
N GLY A 128 -2.95 14.31 10.93
CA GLY A 128 -3.11 13.06 10.18
C GLY A 128 -1.85 12.68 9.40
N GLY A 129 -1.27 13.61 8.64
CA GLY A 129 -0.05 13.37 7.88
C GLY A 129 1.19 13.12 8.73
N GLN A 130 1.32 13.81 9.88
CA GLN A 130 2.39 13.54 10.83
C GLN A 130 2.27 12.13 11.42
N PHE A 131 1.05 11.76 11.82
CA PHE A 131 0.79 10.42 12.34
C PHE A 131 1.04 9.36 11.29
N GLN A 132 0.64 9.60 10.04
CA GLN A 132 0.88 8.68 8.94
C GLN A 132 2.39 8.44 8.71
N LYS A 133 3.21 9.50 8.76
CA LYS A 133 4.68 9.35 8.68
C LYS A 133 5.24 8.50 9.83
N VAL A 134 4.71 8.66 11.04
CA VAL A 134 5.12 7.83 12.20
C VAL A 134 4.70 6.37 11.99
N LEU A 135 3.52 6.10 11.41
CA LEU A 135 3.09 4.74 11.06
C LEU A 135 3.96 4.10 9.98
N ILE A 136 4.37 4.88 8.98
CA ILE A 136 5.32 4.41 7.96
C ILE A 136 6.67 4.08 8.61
N ALA A 137 7.19 4.96 9.47
CA ALA A 137 8.41 4.70 10.23
C ALA A 137 8.29 3.40 11.05
N PHE A 138 7.18 3.24 11.74
CA PHE A 138 6.89 2.02 12.48
C PHE A 138 6.89 0.79 11.57
N ALA A 139 6.25 0.86 10.39
CA ALA A 139 6.22 -0.24 9.44
C ALA A 139 7.62 -0.60 8.92
N LEU A 140 8.49 0.40 8.68
CA LEU A 140 9.84 0.22 8.12
C LEU A 140 10.87 -0.30 9.12
N LEU A 141 10.64 -0.19 10.43
CA LEU A 141 11.52 -0.82 11.44
C LEU A 141 11.52 -2.34 11.26
N GLY A 142 12.72 -2.92 11.20
CA GLY A 142 12.95 -4.35 10.92
C GLY A 142 13.22 -4.66 9.45
N HIS A 143 13.50 -3.64 8.66
CA HIS A 143 13.90 -3.75 7.25
C HIS A 143 12.95 -4.62 6.41
N PRO A 144 11.65 -4.30 6.33
CA PRO A 144 10.76 -5.01 5.43
C PRO A 144 11.21 -4.81 3.97
N ASN A 145 10.98 -5.79 3.14
CA ASN A 145 11.09 -5.67 1.69
C ASN A 145 9.72 -5.73 0.99
N VAL A 146 8.66 -5.87 1.79
CA VAL A 146 7.27 -5.78 1.36
C VAL A 146 6.54 -4.81 2.28
N LEU A 147 5.81 -3.87 1.70
CA LEU A 147 4.97 -2.93 2.44
C LEU A 147 3.51 -3.07 1.99
N LEU A 148 2.64 -3.42 2.94
CA LEU A 148 1.20 -3.45 2.74
C LEU A 148 0.63 -2.13 3.26
N PHE A 149 -0.09 -1.42 2.41
CA PHE A 149 -0.69 -0.13 2.70
C PHE A 149 -2.21 -0.17 2.52
N ASP A 150 -2.94 0.11 3.58
CA ASP A 150 -4.40 0.10 3.58
C ASP A 150 -4.95 1.53 3.60
N GLU A 151 -5.24 2.10 2.42
CA GLU A 151 -5.77 3.46 2.23
C GLU A 151 -5.03 4.53 3.06
N PRO A 152 -3.73 4.75 2.85
CA PRO A 152 -2.89 5.56 3.75
C PRO A 152 -3.27 7.03 3.82
N THR A 153 -4.03 7.52 2.86
CA THR A 153 -4.31 8.95 2.64
C THR A 153 -5.77 9.33 2.91
N ALA A 154 -6.61 8.35 3.26
CA ALA A 154 -8.00 8.62 3.63
C ALA A 154 -8.09 9.62 4.79
N SER A 155 -8.44 10.86 4.53
CA SER A 155 -8.56 11.99 5.47
C SER A 155 -7.33 12.92 5.52
N LEU A 156 -6.40 12.85 4.58
CA LEU A 156 -5.32 13.80 4.43
C LEU A 156 -5.71 14.89 3.40
N ASP A 157 -5.06 16.05 3.49
CA ASP A 157 -5.11 17.04 2.43
C ASP A 157 -4.28 16.57 1.21
N GLU A 158 -4.63 17.08 0.02
CA GLU A 158 -4.04 16.68 -1.25
C GLU A 158 -2.50 16.78 -1.27
N LEU A 159 -1.94 17.87 -0.72
CA LEU A 159 -0.50 18.09 -0.67
C LEU A 159 0.21 17.06 0.22
N THR A 160 -0.41 16.69 1.33
CA THR A 160 0.12 15.67 2.24
C THR A 160 0.03 14.28 1.61
N GLU A 161 -1.05 14.02 0.90
CA GLU A 161 -1.27 12.80 0.14
C GLU A 161 -0.18 12.60 -0.92
N GLU A 162 0.08 13.61 -1.75
CA GLU A 162 1.12 13.57 -2.79
C GLU A 162 2.49 13.25 -2.19
N ARG A 163 2.87 13.88 -1.08
CA ARG A 163 4.13 13.59 -0.38
C ARG A 163 4.24 12.15 0.14
N ILE A 164 3.14 11.54 0.56
CA ILE A 164 3.13 10.13 0.96
C ILE A 164 3.38 9.23 -0.24
N TYR A 165 2.78 9.52 -1.39
CA TYR A 165 3.01 8.72 -2.60
C TYR A 165 4.41 8.91 -3.18
N GLU A 166 4.97 10.12 -3.15
CA GLU A 166 6.38 10.36 -3.49
C GLU A 166 7.31 9.52 -2.60
N LEU A 167 7.03 9.47 -1.30
CA LEU A 167 7.78 8.65 -0.36
C LEU A 167 7.67 7.17 -0.73
N LEU A 168 6.47 6.65 -1.02
CA LEU A 168 6.28 5.25 -1.43
C LEU A 168 7.04 4.92 -2.71
N HIS A 169 6.96 5.81 -3.70
CA HIS A 169 7.73 5.66 -4.94
C HIS A 169 9.24 5.65 -4.69
N SER A 170 9.74 6.52 -3.82
CA SER A 170 11.14 6.52 -3.39
C SER A 170 11.55 5.21 -2.71
N LEU A 171 10.70 4.66 -1.82
CA LEU A 171 10.95 3.36 -1.18
C LEU A 171 10.98 2.22 -2.20
N GLN A 172 10.06 2.21 -3.17
CA GLN A 172 10.04 1.22 -4.24
C GLN A 172 11.32 1.29 -5.08
N THR A 173 11.70 2.48 -5.55
CA THR A 173 12.83 2.64 -6.48
C THR A 173 14.18 2.47 -5.79
N ASN A 174 14.39 3.08 -4.63
CA ASN A 174 15.69 3.09 -3.97
C ASN A 174 15.98 1.82 -3.15
N ARG A 175 14.93 1.12 -2.68
CA ARG A 175 15.05 -0.10 -1.87
C ARG A 175 14.57 -1.37 -2.57
N ALA A 176 14.15 -1.28 -3.82
CA ALA A 176 13.46 -2.38 -4.52
C ALA A 176 12.31 -2.98 -3.69
N MET A 177 11.58 -2.11 -2.95
CA MET A 177 10.52 -2.53 -2.06
C MET A 177 9.28 -2.92 -2.86
N THR A 178 8.72 -4.08 -2.58
CA THR A 178 7.42 -4.48 -3.12
C THR A 178 6.32 -3.80 -2.32
N ILE A 179 5.37 -3.16 -2.99
CA ILE A 179 4.29 -2.40 -2.35
C ILE A 179 2.94 -2.97 -2.77
N LEU A 180 2.11 -3.34 -1.80
CA LEU A 180 0.71 -3.65 -2.01
C LEU A 180 -0.11 -2.50 -1.43
N LEU A 181 -0.69 -1.68 -2.29
CA LEU A 181 -1.37 -0.44 -1.93
C LEU A 181 -2.87 -0.55 -2.19
N VAL A 182 -3.68 -0.43 -1.16
CA VAL A 182 -5.12 -0.16 -1.32
C VAL A 182 -5.32 1.32 -1.54
N SER A 183 -5.92 1.70 -2.66
CA SER A 183 -6.26 3.10 -2.96
C SER A 183 -7.60 3.19 -3.67
N HIS A 184 -8.28 4.31 -3.46
CA HIS A 184 -9.46 4.72 -4.21
C HIS A 184 -9.16 5.86 -5.20
N ASP A 185 -7.96 6.44 -5.14
CA ASP A 185 -7.49 7.46 -6.07
C ASP A 185 -6.87 6.81 -7.30
N LEU A 186 -7.63 6.82 -8.41
CA LEU A 186 -7.21 6.21 -9.66
C LEU A 186 -6.07 6.98 -10.33
N SER A 187 -5.94 8.29 -10.09
CA SER A 187 -4.87 9.11 -10.65
C SER A 187 -3.52 8.73 -10.06
N VAL A 188 -3.50 8.47 -8.76
CA VAL A 188 -2.33 7.96 -8.04
C VAL A 188 -1.98 6.55 -8.48
N VAL A 189 -2.99 5.68 -8.61
CA VAL A 189 -2.80 4.29 -9.08
C VAL A 189 -2.20 4.28 -10.47
N SER A 190 -2.71 5.11 -11.38
CA SER A 190 -2.19 5.20 -12.76
C SER A 190 -0.71 5.59 -12.83
N ARG A 191 -0.28 6.52 -11.95
CA ARG A 191 1.10 7.04 -11.95
C ARG A 191 2.11 6.15 -11.21
N ASN A 192 1.68 5.46 -10.16
CA ASN A 192 2.61 4.84 -9.22
C ASN A 192 2.55 3.30 -9.19
N ALA A 193 1.55 2.66 -9.79
CA ALA A 193 1.43 1.21 -9.77
C ALA A 193 2.02 0.58 -11.04
N ASP A 194 2.72 -0.55 -10.86
CA ASP A 194 3.12 -1.41 -11.98
C ASP A 194 1.97 -2.32 -12.41
N LEU A 195 1.18 -2.77 -11.45
CA LEU A 195 0.01 -3.63 -11.65
C LEU A 195 -1.19 -3.13 -10.84
N VAL A 196 -2.37 -3.36 -11.36
CA VAL A 196 -3.65 -3.09 -10.70
C VAL A 196 -4.40 -4.39 -10.51
N LEU A 197 -4.80 -4.68 -9.28
CA LEU A 197 -5.68 -5.77 -8.91
C LEU A 197 -7.07 -5.21 -8.60
N CYS A 198 -8.08 -5.59 -9.37
CA CYS A 198 -9.45 -5.19 -9.15
C CYS A 198 -10.19 -6.21 -8.28
N LEU A 199 -10.76 -5.74 -7.20
CA LEU A 199 -11.70 -6.52 -6.40
C LEU A 199 -13.13 -6.05 -6.69
N SER A 200 -13.94 -6.93 -7.27
CA SER A 200 -15.35 -6.70 -7.54
C SER A 200 -16.19 -7.90 -7.09
N LYS A 201 -17.52 -7.76 -7.16
CA LYS A 201 -18.43 -8.90 -6.95
C LYS A 201 -18.40 -9.91 -8.10
N GLY A 202 -17.81 -9.53 -9.25
CA GLY A 202 -17.57 -10.40 -10.41
C GLY A 202 -16.23 -11.10 -10.34
N LYS A 203 -15.67 -11.41 -11.51
CA LYS A 203 -14.30 -11.97 -11.56
C LYS A 203 -13.27 -10.88 -11.23
N PRO A 204 -12.31 -11.18 -10.35
CA PRO A 204 -11.18 -10.26 -10.14
C PRO A 204 -10.39 -10.10 -11.44
N CYS A 205 -9.84 -8.92 -11.67
CA CYS A 205 -8.97 -8.65 -12.80
C CYS A 205 -7.61 -8.15 -12.32
N MET A 206 -6.56 -8.42 -13.09
CA MET A 206 -5.22 -7.93 -12.81
C MET A 206 -4.48 -7.62 -14.11
N GLY A 207 -3.76 -6.50 -14.12
CA GLY A 207 -2.96 -6.08 -15.27
C GLY A 207 -2.31 -4.71 -15.08
N PRO A 208 -1.54 -4.24 -16.06
CA PRO A 208 -0.99 -2.88 -16.04
C PRO A 208 -2.09 -1.81 -15.95
N PRO A 209 -1.83 -0.65 -15.29
CA PRO A 209 -2.82 0.42 -15.13
C PRO A 209 -3.51 0.82 -16.44
N LYS A 210 -2.77 1.00 -17.52
CA LYS A 210 -3.30 1.38 -18.86
C LYS A 210 -4.33 0.39 -19.44
N GLN A 211 -4.29 -0.88 -19.03
CA GLN A 211 -5.24 -1.90 -19.47
C GLN A 211 -6.46 -2.02 -18.56
N ILE A 212 -6.27 -1.73 -17.28
CA ILE A 212 -7.30 -1.90 -16.26
C ILE A 212 -8.10 -0.63 -16.01
N LEU A 213 -7.47 0.54 -16.04
CA LEU A 213 -8.14 1.81 -15.76
C LEU A 213 -8.85 2.40 -16.99
N THR A 214 -9.51 1.55 -17.80
CA THR A 214 -10.32 2.02 -18.91
C THR A 214 -11.71 2.44 -18.43
N PRO A 215 -12.39 3.38 -19.12
CA PRO A 215 -13.74 3.80 -18.75
C PRO A 215 -14.73 2.64 -18.61
N GLU A 216 -14.62 1.63 -19.47
CA GLU A 216 -15.49 0.45 -19.51
C GLU A 216 -15.28 -0.42 -18.25
N MET A 217 -14.01 -0.71 -17.92
CA MET A 217 -13.66 -1.50 -16.74
C MET A 217 -14.03 -0.77 -15.44
N LEU A 218 -13.83 0.55 -15.40
CA LEU A 218 -14.20 1.36 -14.24
C LEU A 218 -15.71 1.46 -14.06
N GLN A 219 -16.48 1.53 -15.18
CA GLN A 219 -17.94 1.47 -15.13
C GLN A 219 -18.42 0.12 -14.58
N GLU A 220 -17.84 -0.98 -15.02
CA GLU A 220 -18.16 -2.31 -14.50
C GLU A 220 -17.81 -2.43 -13.01
N LEU A 221 -16.63 -1.94 -12.61
CA LEU A 221 -16.12 -2.04 -11.25
C LEU A 221 -16.93 -1.22 -10.25
N TYR A 222 -17.26 0.04 -10.60
CA TYR A 222 -17.88 0.98 -9.67
C TYR A 222 -19.38 1.20 -9.93
N SER A 223 -19.93 0.63 -11.00
CA SER A 223 -21.33 0.81 -11.42
C SER A 223 -21.72 2.30 -11.60
N ALA A 224 -20.75 3.15 -11.96
CA ALA A 224 -20.94 4.59 -12.13
C ALA A 224 -20.94 4.97 -13.62
N PRO A 225 -21.64 6.06 -14.03
CA PRO A 225 -21.69 6.47 -15.44
C PRO A 225 -20.29 6.80 -16.00
N PRO A 226 -20.01 6.49 -17.28
CA PRO A 226 -18.70 6.70 -17.93
C PRO A 226 -18.18 8.13 -17.87
N GLN A 227 -19.07 9.10 -17.72
CA GLN A 227 -18.74 10.54 -17.67
C GLN A 227 -17.82 10.91 -16.50
N TYR A 228 -17.86 10.17 -15.38
CA TYR A 228 -17.00 10.40 -14.22
C TYR A 228 -15.53 10.04 -14.47
N TYR A 229 -15.25 9.21 -15.46
CA TYR A 229 -13.89 8.67 -15.70
C TYR A 229 -13.19 9.30 -16.91
N ARG A 230 -13.89 10.11 -17.72
CA ARG A 230 -13.28 10.82 -18.87
C ARG A 230 -12.21 11.81 -18.47
N HIS A 231 -12.37 12.49 -17.33
CA HIS A 231 -11.39 13.45 -16.85
C HIS A 231 -10.03 12.83 -16.49
N ILE A 232 -9.98 11.54 -16.11
CA ILE A 232 -8.72 10.86 -15.80
C ILE A 232 -7.90 10.63 -17.07
N ALA A 233 -8.56 10.22 -18.17
CA ALA A 233 -7.91 10.00 -19.46
C ALA A 233 -7.46 11.31 -20.15
N GLU A 234 -8.17 12.42 -19.95
CA GLU A 234 -7.85 13.73 -20.53
C GLU A 234 -6.67 14.41 -19.80
N HIS A 235 -6.50 14.21 -18.48
CA HIS A 235 -5.35 14.72 -17.75
C HIS A 235 -4.05 13.99 -18.13
N GLU A 236 -4.08 12.73 -18.47
CA GLU A 236 -2.91 11.99 -18.98
C GLU A 236 -2.51 12.43 -20.40
N ALA A 237 -3.49 12.75 -21.26
CA ALA A 237 -3.23 13.26 -22.59
C ALA A 237 -2.66 14.70 -22.61
N ALA A 238 -2.90 15.48 -21.55
CA ALA A 238 -2.43 16.87 -21.44
C ALA A 238 -1.00 17.00 -20.88
N ASN A 239 -0.36 15.91 -20.39
CA ASN A 239 0.99 15.95 -19.86
C ASN A 239 1.91 14.88 -20.50
N PRO A 240 2.35 15.06 -21.76
CA PRO A 240 3.18 14.09 -22.50
C PRO A 240 4.64 14.01 -22.03
N SER A 241 5.04 14.70 -20.96
CA SER A 241 6.46 14.81 -20.53
C SER A 241 6.93 13.73 -19.54
N ALA A 242 6.14 12.67 -19.30
CA ALA A 242 6.51 11.58 -18.37
C ALA A 242 7.15 10.35 -19.06
N ASP A 243 7.39 10.39 -20.35
CA ASP A 243 8.14 9.32 -21.08
C ASP A 243 9.65 9.62 -21.03
N ILE A 244 10.29 9.40 -19.88
CA ILE A 244 11.75 9.23 -19.82
C ILE A 244 12.04 7.75 -20.04
N PRO A 245 12.69 7.34 -21.15
CA PRO A 245 13.06 5.95 -21.37
C PRO A 245 14.02 5.51 -20.26
N ARG A 246 13.69 4.44 -19.57
CA ARG A 246 14.62 3.75 -18.66
C ARG A 246 15.74 3.14 -19.49
N GLU A 247 16.84 3.85 -19.68
CA GLU A 247 18.09 3.24 -20.16
C GLU A 247 18.55 2.22 -19.11
N ARG A 248 18.42 0.95 -19.46
CA ARG A 248 19.08 -0.14 -18.76
C ARG A 248 20.56 -0.03 -19.06
N GLY A 249 21.31 0.59 -18.16
CA GLY A 249 22.77 0.54 -18.18
C GLY A 249 23.23 -0.90 -18.12
N ARG A 250 23.75 -1.40 -19.24
CA ARG A 250 24.65 -2.55 -19.27
C ARG A 250 26.03 -2.03 -18.91
N CYS A 251 26.58 -2.51 -17.84
CA CYS A 251 28.00 -2.87 -17.66
C CYS A 251 28.08 -3.83 -16.48
#